data_fa03f6ac219028f31cf34797786129d0
#
_entry.id   fa03f6ac219028f31cf34797786129d0
#
_cell.length_a   1.000
_cell.length_b   1.000
_cell.length_c   1.000
_cell.angle_alpha   90.00
_cell.angle_beta   90.00
_cell.angle_gamma   90.00
#
_symmetry.space_group_name_H-M   'P 1'
#
loop_
_entity.id
_entity.type
_entity.pdbx_description
1 polymer ?
#
loop_
_entity_poly.entity_id
_entity_poly.type
_entity_poly.pdbx_seq_one_letter_code
_entity_poly.pdbx_strand_id
1 'polypeptide(L)' 'HGEGTFTSDCSKQMEEEAVRLFIEWLKNGGPSSGAPPPS' A
#
# COMPACT_ATOMS: atom_id res chain seq x y z
N HIS A 1 -7.66 12.37 -23.42
CA HIS A 1 -6.35 12.49 -22.82
C HIS A 1 -6.45 12.43 -21.30
N GLY A 2 -7.61 12.47 -20.77
CA GLY A 2 -7.79 12.35 -19.36
C GLY A 2 -7.76 10.91 -18.89
N GLU A 3 -8.01 10.01 -19.80
CA GLU A 3 -8.09 8.62 -19.45
C GLU A 3 -6.75 8.05 -19.03
N GLY A 4 -5.73 8.38 -19.77
CA GLY A 4 -4.41 7.89 -19.44
C GLY A 4 -3.97 8.35 -18.07
N THR A 5 -4.20 9.59 -17.78
CA THR A 5 -3.81 10.15 -16.49
C THR A 5 -4.60 9.51 -15.37
N PHE A 6 -5.87 9.27 -15.62
CA PHE A 6 -6.73 8.68 -14.61
C PHE A 6 -6.21 7.31 -14.19
N THR A 7 -5.86 6.51 -15.17
CA THR A 7 -5.35 5.17 -14.88
C THR A 7 -4.05 5.24 -14.08
N SER A 8 -3.19 6.14 -14.48
CA SER A 8 -1.91 6.29 -13.78
C SER A 8 -2.10 6.68 -12.33
N ASP A 9 -3.03 7.61 -12.11
CA ASP A 9 -3.29 8.09 -10.76
C ASP A 9 -3.80 6.95 -9.88
N CYS A 10 -4.71 6.16 -10.40
CA CYS A 10 -5.26 5.06 -9.63
C CYS A 10 -4.17 4.08 -9.22
N SER A 11 -3.32 3.74 -10.16
CA SER A 11 -2.24 2.80 -9.89
C SER A 11 -1.32 3.34 -8.81
N LYS A 12 -0.99 4.61 -8.93
CA LYS A 12 -0.08 5.22 -7.98
C LYS A 12 -0.68 5.23 -6.57
N GLN A 13 -1.94 5.58 -6.50
CA GLN A 13 -2.61 5.65 -5.20
C GLN A 13 -2.63 4.29 -4.53
N MET A 14 -2.92 3.27 -5.29
CA MET A 14 -2.96 1.93 -4.74
C MET A 14 -1.60 1.52 -4.22
N GLU A 15 -0.58 1.86 -4.96
CA GLU A 15 0.78 1.53 -4.54
C GLU A 15 1.14 2.24 -3.24
N GLU A 16 0.77 3.50 -3.17
CA GLU A 16 1.07 4.28 -1.97
C GLU A 16 0.37 3.72 -0.76
N GLU A 17 -0.87 3.35 -0.93
CA GLU A 17 -1.64 2.79 0.17
C GLU A 17 -1.04 1.48 0.64
N ALA A 18 -0.64 0.67 -0.28
CA ALA A 18 -0.02 -0.61 0.07
C ALA A 18 1.26 -0.41 0.86
N VAL A 19 2.05 0.56 0.42
CA VAL A 19 3.30 0.84 1.11
C VAL A 19 3.04 1.34 2.53
N ARG A 20 2.03 2.17 2.67
CA ARG A 20 1.68 2.69 3.98
C ARG A 20 1.26 1.59 4.92
N LEU A 21 0.40 0.73 4.45
CA LEU A 21 -0.06 -0.38 5.27
C LEU A 21 1.11 -1.28 5.66
N PHE A 22 2.03 -1.45 4.76
CA PHE A 22 3.20 -2.26 5.04
C PHE A 22 4.04 -1.65 6.15
N ILE A 23 4.25 -0.36 6.04
CA ILE A 23 5.04 0.34 7.06
C ILE A 23 4.36 0.25 8.42
N GLU A 24 3.07 0.43 8.44
CA GLU A 24 2.33 0.33 9.69
C GLU A 24 2.42 -1.07 10.27
N TRP A 25 2.33 -2.05 9.42
CA TRP A 25 2.43 -3.43 9.85
C TRP A 25 3.78 -3.69 10.50
N LEU A 26 4.83 -3.14 9.91
CA LEU A 26 6.16 -3.30 10.48
C LEU A 26 6.29 -2.56 11.81
N LYS A 27 5.67 -1.40 11.89
CA LYS A 27 5.72 -0.62 13.12
C LYS A 27 5.04 -1.35 14.27
N ASN A 28 3.98 -2.05 13.95
CA ASN A 28 3.23 -2.77 14.98
C ASN A 28 3.89 -4.08 15.36
N GLY A 29 5.02 -4.38 14.78
CA GLY A 29 5.72 -5.59 15.13
C GLY A 29 6.08 -6.45 13.95
N GLY A 30 5.50 -6.17 12.79
CA GLY A 30 5.79 -6.95 11.60
C GLY A 30 5.48 -8.41 11.79
N PRO A 31 6.39 -9.27 11.36
CA PRO A 31 6.16 -10.71 11.51
C PRO A 31 6.08 -11.14 12.97
N SER A 32 6.69 -10.37 13.86
CA SER A 32 6.68 -10.72 15.27
C SER A 32 5.31 -10.50 15.89
N SER A 33 4.51 -9.61 15.34
CA SER A 33 3.20 -9.32 15.88
C SER A 33 2.23 -10.47 15.69
N GLY A 34 2.54 -11.35 14.77
CA GLY A 34 1.65 -12.46 14.49
C GLY A 34 0.60 -12.13 13.47
N ALA A 35 0.53 -10.89 13.04
CA ALA A 35 -0.44 -10.48 12.05
C ALA A 35 0.11 -10.67 10.64
N PRO A 36 -0.74 -11.01 9.68
CA PRO A 36 -0.28 -11.20 8.31
C PRO A 36 0.05 -9.88 7.66
N PRO A 37 0.99 -9.87 6.72
CA PRO A 37 1.35 -8.64 6.03
C PRO A 37 0.23 -8.19 5.10
N PRO A 38 0.09 -6.88 4.91
CA PRO A 38 -0.93 -6.36 4.00
C PRO A 38 -0.55 -6.66 2.56
N SER A 39 -1.50 -7.13 1.81
CA SER A 39 -1.25 -7.39 0.39
C SER A 39 -2.17 -6.58 -0.51
#